data_0e820614fab63f4d76f1ec18780de9cf
#
_entry.id   0e820614fab63f4d76f1ec18780de9cf
#
_cell.length_a   1.000
_cell.length_b   1.000
_cell.length_c   1.000
_cell.angle_alpha   90.00
_cell.angle_beta   90.00
_cell.angle_gamma   90.00
#
_symmetry.space_group_name_H-M   'P 1'
#
loop_
_entity.id
_entity.type
_entity.pdbx_description
1 polymer ?
#
loop_
_entity_poly.entity_id
_entity_poly.type
_entity_poly.pdbx_seq_one_letter_code
_entity_poly.pdbx_strand_id
1 'polypeptide(L)'
;SRQHACTNQAYYRSRAAAIAERLSRELGRLPGLVAWQLDNEFKAHVAECFCPECLSLWREWLRSRYGTIDKLNEAWGTDIWSERYAGFEQVPSPGPAPFLHNSSLRTMYRLFSMEKLAEFADEQATILRKHSDVPITHNGSVAFHADNERLFRGLDFASFDTYATCDNAPAYLFNNDLWRNFKRGKGYWIMETSPSYAGSLTSW
;
A
#
# COMPACT_ATOMS: atom_id res chain seq x y z
N SER A 1 -2.19 -15.93 7.02
CA SER A 1 -1.90 -14.66 6.33
C SER A 1 -2.13 -13.50 7.29
N ARG A 2 -1.24 -12.52 7.28
CA ARG A 2 -1.34 -11.36 8.17
C ARG A 2 -2.47 -10.41 7.78
N GLN A 3 -2.82 -10.33 6.50
CA GLN A 3 -3.91 -9.51 6.00
C GLN A 3 -5.05 -10.39 5.47
N HIS A 4 -5.98 -10.73 6.32
CA HIS A 4 -7.20 -11.46 5.98
C HIS A 4 -8.41 -10.55 5.80
N ALA A 5 -8.29 -9.25 6.08
CA ALA A 5 -9.32 -8.25 5.89
C ALA A 5 -8.99 -7.31 4.73
N CYS A 6 -10.01 -6.90 4.00
CA CYS A 6 -9.87 -5.94 2.91
C CYS A 6 -9.91 -4.51 3.43
N THR A 7 -8.87 -3.73 3.18
CA THR A 7 -8.78 -2.31 3.56
C THR A 7 -9.76 -1.41 2.82
N ASN A 8 -10.44 -1.90 1.79
CA ASN A 8 -11.49 -1.17 1.07
C ASN A 8 -12.89 -1.40 1.64
N GLN A 9 -13.05 -2.37 2.52
CA GLN A 9 -14.33 -2.65 3.19
C GLN A 9 -14.73 -1.51 4.11
N ALA A 10 -15.92 -0.94 3.91
CA ALA A 10 -16.42 0.18 4.70
C ALA A 10 -16.46 -0.11 6.19
N TYR A 11 -16.88 -1.31 6.58
CA TYR A 11 -16.87 -1.73 7.98
C TYR A 11 -15.47 -1.77 8.56
N TYR A 12 -14.49 -2.34 7.83
CA TYR A 12 -13.10 -2.39 8.27
C TYR A 12 -12.52 -0.97 8.46
N ARG A 13 -12.71 -0.08 7.47
CA ARG A 13 -12.29 1.33 7.55
C ARG A 13 -12.89 2.04 8.75
N SER A 14 -14.20 1.87 9.00
CA SER A 14 -14.88 2.50 10.14
C SER A 14 -14.30 2.02 11.48
N ARG A 15 -13.93 0.74 11.60
CA ARG A 15 -13.30 0.19 12.81
C ARG A 15 -11.87 0.68 12.97
N ALA A 16 -11.08 0.71 11.91
CA ALA A 16 -9.72 1.25 11.91
C ALA A 16 -9.73 2.74 12.31
N ALA A 17 -10.64 3.52 11.73
CA ALA A 17 -10.84 4.93 12.07
C ALA A 17 -11.19 5.12 13.55
N ALA A 18 -12.11 4.33 14.10
CA ALA A 18 -12.51 4.41 15.50
C ALA A 18 -11.35 4.06 16.46
N ILE A 19 -10.52 3.08 16.10
CA ILE A 19 -9.33 2.72 16.88
C ILE A 19 -8.30 3.85 16.81
N ALA A 20 -7.99 4.37 15.62
CA ALA A 20 -7.03 5.48 15.44
C ALA A 20 -7.48 6.74 16.21
N GLU A 21 -8.77 7.08 16.15
CA GLU A 21 -9.35 8.21 16.90
C GLU A 21 -9.19 8.02 18.41
N ARG A 22 -9.51 6.84 18.92
CA ARG A 22 -9.38 6.53 20.34
C ARG A 22 -7.94 6.56 20.82
N LEU A 23 -7.03 5.90 20.09
CA LEU A 23 -5.61 5.87 20.42
C LEU A 23 -5.00 7.27 20.42
N SER A 24 -5.27 8.07 19.40
CA SER A 24 -4.73 9.43 19.31
C SER A 24 -5.26 10.34 20.42
N ARG A 25 -6.53 10.20 20.82
CA ARG A 25 -7.12 10.95 21.91
C ARG A 25 -6.54 10.59 23.28
N GLU A 26 -6.34 9.29 23.53
CA GLU A 26 -5.85 8.80 24.83
C GLU A 26 -4.33 8.91 24.97
N LEU A 27 -3.59 8.67 23.89
CA LEU A 27 -2.13 8.54 23.93
C LEU A 27 -1.39 9.67 23.21
N GLY A 28 -2.06 10.44 22.37
CA GLY A 28 -1.43 11.39 21.43
C GLY A 28 -0.62 12.51 22.08
N ARG A 29 -0.82 12.76 23.38
CA ARG A 29 -0.09 13.78 24.16
C ARG A 29 0.73 13.21 25.30
N LEU A 30 0.92 11.87 25.33
CA LEU A 30 1.74 11.27 26.39
C LEU A 30 3.21 11.67 26.24
N PRO A 31 3.87 12.05 27.33
CA PRO A 31 5.31 12.24 27.34
C PRO A 31 6.02 10.94 26.90
N GLY A 32 6.98 11.09 26.00
CA GLY A 32 7.74 9.94 25.50
C GLY A 32 7.16 9.28 24.23
N LEU A 33 5.96 9.66 23.76
CA LEU A 33 5.50 9.29 22.44
C LEU A 33 6.32 10.05 21.39
N VAL A 34 7.11 9.34 20.60
CA VAL A 34 8.04 9.95 19.62
C VAL A 34 7.53 9.92 18.18
N ALA A 35 6.71 8.93 17.84
CA ALA A 35 6.10 8.77 16.52
C ALA A 35 4.94 7.78 16.55
N TRP A 36 4.07 7.85 15.55
CA TRP A 36 3.07 6.83 15.24
C TRP A 36 3.55 5.97 14.07
N GLN A 37 3.46 4.66 14.21
CA GLN A 37 3.51 3.74 13.10
C GLN A 37 2.08 3.35 12.72
N LEU A 38 1.70 3.61 11.46
CA LEU A 38 0.42 3.15 10.91
C LEU A 38 0.49 1.66 10.64
N ASP A 39 -0.41 0.87 11.26
CA ASP A 39 -0.53 -0.56 11.01
C ASP A 39 0.85 -1.28 11.04
N ASN A 40 0.96 -2.43 10.39
CA ASN A 40 2.20 -3.17 10.24
C ASN A 40 2.33 -3.75 8.83
N GLU A 41 3.43 -3.48 8.16
CA GLU A 41 3.82 -4.08 6.89
C GLU A 41 2.67 -4.18 5.88
N PHE A 42 2.11 -3.06 5.46
CA PHE A 42 1.07 -3.05 4.44
C PHE A 42 1.46 -3.89 3.21
N LYS A 43 0.58 -4.82 2.81
CA LYS A 43 0.81 -5.73 1.68
C LYS A 43 1.95 -6.74 1.86
N ALA A 44 2.46 -6.94 3.06
CA ALA A 44 3.36 -8.06 3.31
C ALA A 44 2.64 -9.39 3.08
N HIS A 45 3.19 -10.22 2.22
CA HIS A 45 2.65 -11.55 1.87
C HIS A 45 1.27 -11.56 1.18
N VAL A 46 0.72 -10.39 0.82
CA VAL A 46 -0.58 -10.26 0.14
C VAL A 46 -0.44 -9.30 -1.04
N ALA A 47 -0.76 -9.74 -2.23
CA ALA A 47 -0.72 -8.88 -3.42
C ALA A 47 -1.98 -8.00 -3.53
N GLU A 48 -2.97 -8.42 -4.30
CA GLU A 48 -4.20 -7.68 -4.53
C GLU A 48 -5.41 -8.39 -3.90
N CYS A 49 -6.44 -7.63 -3.58
CA CYS A 49 -7.73 -8.15 -3.12
C CYS A 49 -8.73 -8.10 -4.28
N PHE A 50 -9.44 -9.20 -4.50
CA PHE A 50 -10.43 -9.35 -5.59
C PHE A 50 -11.86 -9.52 -5.05
N CYS A 51 -12.15 -9.03 -3.85
CA CYS A 51 -13.50 -9.11 -3.29
C CYS A 51 -14.49 -8.21 -4.07
N PRO A 52 -15.81 -8.43 -3.91
CA PRO A 52 -16.83 -7.64 -4.61
C PRO A 52 -16.71 -6.13 -4.39
N GLU A 53 -16.34 -5.69 -3.19
CA GLU A 53 -16.09 -4.29 -2.88
C GLU A 53 -14.95 -3.71 -3.72
N CYS A 54 -13.82 -4.43 -3.79
CA CYS A 54 -12.70 -4.02 -4.64
C CYS A 54 -13.09 -3.98 -6.11
N LEU A 55 -13.92 -4.89 -6.60
CA LEU A 55 -14.39 -4.89 -7.98
C LEU A 55 -15.27 -3.67 -8.28
N SER A 56 -16.15 -3.28 -7.35
CA SER A 56 -16.97 -2.07 -7.51
C SER A 56 -16.11 -0.80 -7.59
N LEU A 57 -15.22 -0.63 -6.60
CA LEU A 57 -14.31 0.51 -6.54
C LEU A 57 -13.33 0.56 -7.73
N TRP A 58 -12.92 -0.60 -8.23
CA TRP A 58 -12.10 -0.72 -9.44
C TRP A 58 -12.81 -0.12 -10.66
N ARG A 59 -14.07 -0.47 -10.87
CA ARG A 59 -14.87 0.03 -11.99
C ARG A 59 -15.11 1.54 -11.90
N GLU A 60 -15.34 2.04 -10.69
CA GLU A 60 -15.45 3.49 -10.43
C GLU A 60 -14.13 4.21 -10.71
N TRP A 61 -13.03 3.66 -10.27
CA TRP A 61 -11.68 4.19 -10.51
C TRP A 61 -11.36 4.23 -12.01
N LEU A 62 -11.75 3.21 -12.77
CA LEU A 62 -11.61 3.21 -14.22
C LEU A 62 -12.47 4.30 -14.87
N ARG A 63 -13.73 4.46 -14.44
CA ARG A 63 -14.59 5.53 -14.94
C ARG A 63 -13.99 6.91 -14.72
N SER A 64 -13.48 7.16 -13.53
CA SER A 64 -12.85 8.43 -13.20
C SER A 64 -11.60 8.71 -14.03
N ARG A 65 -10.84 7.67 -14.38
CA ARG A 65 -9.57 7.80 -15.11
C ARG A 65 -9.73 7.93 -16.63
N TYR A 66 -10.65 7.17 -17.21
CA TYR A 66 -10.84 7.11 -18.67
C TYR A 66 -12.05 7.89 -19.16
N GLY A 67 -13.02 8.17 -18.33
CA GLY A 67 -14.26 8.86 -18.66
C GLY A 67 -15.24 8.00 -19.45
N THR A 68 -14.82 7.39 -20.56
CA THR A 68 -15.66 6.50 -21.39
C THR A 68 -14.99 5.14 -21.59
N ILE A 69 -15.82 4.12 -21.83
CA ILE A 69 -15.31 2.76 -22.10
C ILE A 69 -14.52 2.69 -23.41
N ASP A 70 -14.88 3.50 -24.40
CA ASP A 70 -14.16 3.55 -25.68
C ASP A 70 -12.72 4.06 -25.50
N LYS A 71 -12.51 5.08 -24.67
CA LYS A 71 -11.16 5.56 -24.33
C LYS A 71 -10.34 4.52 -23.57
N LEU A 72 -10.98 3.75 -22.69
CA LEU A 72 -10.31 2.63 -22.03
C LEU A 72 -9.90 1.57 -23.05
N ASN A 73 -10.81 1.14 -23.92
CA ASN A 73 -10.56 0.15 -24.95
C ASN A 73 -9.40 0.56 -25.87
N GLU A 74 -9.41 1.82 -26.33
CA GLU A 74 -8.34 2.40 -27.14
C GLU A 74 -7.00 2.38 -26.39
N ALA A 75 -6.97 2.86 -25.15
CA ALA A 75 -5.74 2.92 -24.33
C ALA A 75 -5.17 1.55 -24.01
N TRP A 76 -6.01 0.52 -23.89
CA TRP A 76 -5.59 -0.85 -23.58
C TRP A 76 -5.38 -1.73 -24.81
N GLY A 77 -5.76 -1.26 -26.00
CA GLY A 77 -5.65 -2.04 -27.23
C GLY A 77 -6.53 -3.29 -27.22
N THR A 78 -7.73 -3.21 -26.64
CA THR A 78 -8.62 -4.36 -26.43
C THR A 78 -9.26 -4.92 -27.71
N ASP A 79 -9.05 -4.28 -28.86
CA ASP A 79 -9.49 -4.82 -30.15
C ASP A 79 -8.69 -6.10 -30.54
N ILE A 80 -7.49 -6.26 -29.97
CA ILE A 80 -6.68 -7.46 -30.16
C ILE A 80 -7.39 -8.64 -29.49
N TRP A 81 -7.60 -9.71 -30.24
CA TRP A 81 -8.25 -10.96 -29.79
C TRP A 81 -9.69 -10.77 -29.30
N SER A 82 -10.36 -9.71 -29.75
CA SER A 82 -11.77 -9.41 -29.39
C SER A 82 -11.99 -9.25 -27.90
N GLU A 83 -11.04 -8.65 -27.18
CA GLU A 83 -11.13 -8.38 -25.73
C GLU A 83 -11.89 -7.07 -25.40
N ARG A 84 -12.53 -6.44 -26.39
CA ARG A 84 -13.22 -5.15 -26.24
C ARG A 84 -14.38 -5.23 -25.25
N TYR A 85 -14.42 -4.32 -24.31
CA TYR A 85 -15.52 -4.18 -23.36
C TYR A 85 -16.61 -3.25 -23.90
N ALA A 86 -17.90 -3.60 -23.68
CA ALA A 86 -19.04 -2.74 -24.03
C ALA A 86 -19.36 -1.71 -22.93
N GLY A 87 -18.93 -1.96 -21.69
CA GLY A 87 -19.13 -1.05 -20.56
C GLY A 87 -18.17 -1.38 -19.42
N PHE A 88 -18.00 -0.44 -18.49
CA PHE A 88 -17.10 -0.63 -17.34
C PHE A 88 -17.51 -1.81 -16.43
N GLU A 89 -18.80 -2.16 -16.41
CA GLU A 89 -19.31 -3.30 -15.66
C GLU A 89 -18.80 -4.64 -16.17
N GLN A 90 -18.35 -4.70 -17.42
CA GLN A 90 -17.73 -5.89 -18.01
C GLN A 90 -16.25 -6.04 -17.67
N VAL A 91 -15.58 -4.97 -17.24
CA VAL A 91 -14.16 -5.03 -16.92
C VAL A 91 -13.98 -5.86 -15.63
N PRO A 92 -13.31 -7.02 -15.71
CA PRO A 92 -13.12 -7.89 -14.54
C PRO A 92 -11.98 -7.39 -13.65
N SER A 93 -11.84 -8.01 -12.47
CA SER A 93 -10.57 -8.04 -11.77
C SER A 93 -9.64 -9.08 -12.42
N PRO A 94 -8.31 -8.91 -12.38
CA PRO A 94 -7.36 -9.84 -13.00
C PRO A 94 -7.15 -11.10 -12.14
N GLY A 95 -8.20 -11.86 -11.90
CA GLY A 95 -8.16 -13.14 -11.21
C GLY A 95 -7.39 -14.22 -12.00
N PRO A 96 -7.30 -15.44 -11.49
CA PRO A 96 -6.67 -16.55 -12.22
C PRO A 96 -7.32 -16.75 -13.59
N ALA A 97 -6.50 -16.86 -14.63
CA ALA A 97 -6.95 -17.12 -15.99
C ALA A 97 -6.13 -18.25 -16.61
N PRO A 98 -6.71 -19.06 -17.53
CA PRO A 98 -6.02 -20.14 -18.21
C PRO A 98 -4.86 -19.67 -19.10
N PHE A 99 -4.92 -18.41 -19.52
CA PHE A 99 -3.94 -17.77 -20.37
C PHE A 99 -3.63 -16.36 -19.87
N LEU A 100 -2.92 -15.55 -20.64
CA LEU A 100 -2.52 -14.21 -20.25
C LEU A 100 -3.74 -13.26 -20.24
N HIS A 101 -3.86 -12.46 -19.20
CA HIS A 101 -4.70 -11.27 -19.23
C HIS A 101 -4.09 -10.21 -20.14
N ASN A 102 -4.92 -9.29 -20.62
CA ASN A 102 -4.45 -8.02 -21.14
C ASN A 102 -3.49 -7.38 -20.11
N SER A 103 -2.31 -6.99 -20.58
CA SER A 103 -1.25 -6.47 -19.69
C SER A 103 -1.67 -5.19 -18.95
N SER A 104 -2.50 -4.36 -19.61
CA SER A 104 -3.06 -3.15 -19.00
C SER A 104 -4.02 -3.49 -17.87
N LEU A 105 -4.85 -4.52 -17.99
CA LEU A 105 -5.76 -4.95 -16.93
C LEU A 105 -5.00 -5.26 -15.63
N ARG A 106 -3.94 -6.06 -15.70
CA ARG A 106 -3.14 -6.41 -14.51
C ARG A 106 -2.40 -5.20 -13.93
N THR A 107 -1.74 -4.43 -14.80
CA THR A 107 -0.96 -3.26 -14.38
C THR A 107 -1.85 -2.20 -13.73
N MET A 108 -2.98 -1.89 -14.35
CA MET A 108 -3.89 -0.87 -13.84
C MET A 108 -4.60 -1.31 -12.56
N TYR A 109 -4.94 -2.60 -12.42
CA TYR A 109 -5.50 -3.10 -11.18
C TYR A 109 -4.50 -3.03 -10.02
N ARG A 110 -3.23 -3.29 -10.29
CA ARG A 110 -2.15 -3.14 -9.32
C ARG A 110 -2.00 -1.67 -8.88
N LEU A 111 -1.99 -0.74 -9.83
CA LEU A 111 -1.96 0.70 -9.52
C LEU A 111 -3.17 1.13 -8.68
N PHE A 112 -4.37 0.70 -9.06
CA PHE A 112 -5.59 0.92 -8.28
C PHE A 112 -5.43 0.40 -6.84
N SER A 113 -4.95 -0.83 -6.68
CA SER A 113 -4.76 -1.45 -5.36
C SER A 113 -3.75 -0.67 -4.49
N MET A 114 -2.66 -0.19 -5.09
CA MET A 114 -1.65 0.62 -4.40
C MET A 114 -2.19 2.01 -4.01
N GLU A 115 -2.95 2.64 -4.90
CA GLU A 115 -3.57 3.94 -4.64
C GLU A 115 -4.59 3.86 -3.49
N LYS A 116 -5.47 2.84 -3.52
CA LYS A 116 -6.44 2.61 -2.43
C LYS A 116 -5.80 2.32 -1.08
N LEU A 117 -4.65 1.68 -1.07
CA LEU A 117 -3.88 1.47 0.15
C LEU A 117 -3.33 2.79 0.70
N ALA A 118 -2.79 3.64 -0.15
CA ALA A 118 -2.27 4.94 0.25
C ALA A 118 -3.40 5.87 0.77
N GLU A 119 -4.59 5.84 0.14
CA GLU A 119 -5.77 6.52 0.65
C GLU A 119 -6.15 6.06 2.06
N PHE A 120 -6.12 4.75 2.32
CA PHE A 120 -6.39 4.19 3.64
C PHE A 120 -5.37 4.66 4.69
N ALA A 121 -4.09 4.75 4.33
CA ALA A 121 -3.05 5.30 5.20
C ALA A 121 -3.27 6.80 5.46
N ASP A 122 -3.60 7.58 4.43
CA ASP A 122 -3.88 9.02 4.55
C ASP A 122 -5.08 9.28 5.48
N GLU A 123 -6.14 8.47 5.42
CA GLU A 123 -7.28 8.56 6.33
C GLU A 123 -6.87 8.35 7.79
N GLN A 124 -6.09 7.30 8.07
CA GLN A 124 -5.61 7.03 9.42
C GLN A 124 -4.69 8.16 9.93
N ALA A 125 -3.76 8.62 9.10
CA ALA A 125 -2.87 9.74 9.45
C ALA A 125 -3.66 11.02 9.75
N THR A 126 -4.69 11.31 8.96
CA THR A 126 -5.57 12.47 9.18
C THR A 126 -6.30 12.38 10.52
N ILE A 127 -6.75 11.19 10.91
CA ILE A 127 -7.41 10.97 12.19
C ILE A 127 -6.44 11.14 13.35
N LEU A 128 -5.26 10.57 13.28
CA LEU A 128 -4.23 10.71 14.34
C LEU A 128 -3.85 12.17 14.57
N ARG A 129 -3.72 12.95 13.49
CA ARG A 129 -3.35 14.39 13.55
C ARG A 129 -4.38 15.27 14.24
N LYS A 130 -5.61 14.81 14.49
CA LYS A 130 -6.61 15.58 15.25
C LYS A 130 -6.22 15.77 16.72
N HIS A 131 -5.45 14.84 17.27
CA HIS A 131 -5.16 14.80 18.72
C HIS A 131 -3.68 14.64 19.04
N SER A 132 -2.81 14.56 18.02
CA SER A 132 -1.38 14.32 18.20
C SER A 132 -0.55 15.08 17.18
N ASP A 133 0.51 15.72 17.66
CA ASP A 133 1.45 16.49 16.85
C ASP A 133 2.75 15.71 16.55
N VAL A 134 2.88 14.47 17.07
CA VAL A 134 4.07 13.68 16.81
C VAL A 134 4.04 13.11 15.40
N PRO A 135 5.23 12.90 14.78
CA PRO A 135 5.31 12.46 13.40
C PRO A 135 4.73 11.06 13.18
N ILE A 136 4.25 10.84 11.97
CA ILE A 136 3.59 9.60 11.55
C ILE A 136 4.42 8.94 10.44
N THR A 137 4.61 7.64 10.54
CA THR A 137 5.28 6.81 9.53
C THR A 137 4.60 5.45 9.38
N HIS A 138 5.21 4.58 8.57
CA HIS A 138 4.80 3.19 8.35
C HIS A 138 6.03 2.34 8.02
N ASN A 139 6.10 1.11 8.49
CA ASN A 139 7.19 0.20 8.17
C ASN A 139 6.99 -0.45 6.80
N GLY A 140 7.58 0.14 5.77
CA GLY A 140 7.47 -0.32 4.39
C GLY A 140 8.55 -1.32 3.96
N SER A 141 8.41 -1.81 2.74
CA SER A 141 9.44 -2.60 2.06
C SER A 141 9.31 -2.46 0.55
N VAL A 142 10.41 -2.57 -0.17
CA VAL A 142 10.41 -2.64 -1.63
C VAL A 142 9.83 -3.97 -2.15
N ALA A 143 9.79 -4.99 -1.31
CA ALA A 143 9.22 -6.29 -1.64
C ALA A 143 7.69 -6.34 -1.53
N PHE A 144 7.07 -5.35 -0.89
CA PHE A 144 5.63 -5.31 -0.72
C PHE A 144 4.94 -4.70 -1.94
N HIS A 145 3.70 -5.10 -2.20
CA HIS A 145 2.90 -4.60 -3.33
C HIS A 145 2.30 -3.22 -3.03
N ALA A 146 3.13 -2.27 -2.61
CA ALA A 146 2.78 -0.88 -2.29
C ALA A 146 3.58 0.10 -3.14
N ASP A 147 2.98 1.23 -3.49
CA ASP A 147 3.70 2.38 -4.02
C ASP A 147 4.23 3.18 -2.83
N ASN A 148 5.48 2.93 -2.47
CA ASN A 148 6.10 3.59 -1.30
C ASN A 148 6.21 5.11 -1.49
N GLU A 149 6.45 5.61 -2.69
CA GLU A 149 6.49 7.06 -2.94
C GLU A 149 5.13 7.71 -2.63
N ARG A 150 4.04 7.12 -3.13
CA ARG A 150 2.69 7.62 -2.88
C ARG A 150 2.29 7.45 -1.41
N LEU A 151 2.62 6.32 -0.80
CA LEU A 151 2.31 6.02 0.60
C LEU A 151 2.97 7.04 1.54
N PHE A 152 4.29 7.24 1.42
CA PHE A 152 5.02 8.16 2.29
C PHE A 152 4.79 9.64 1.98
N ARG A 153 4.16 9.98 0.85
CA ARG A 153 3.82 11.38 0.53
C ARG A 153 2.92 12.00 1.60
N GLY A 154 1.95 11.27 2.11
CA GLY A 154 1.04 11.69 3.18
C GLY A 154 1.60 11.57 4.60
N LEU A 155 2.75 10.90 4.78
CA LEU A 155 3.38 10.66 6.08
C LEU A 155 4.54 11.63 6.33
N ASP A 156 5.04 11.71 7.57
CA ASP A 156 6.01 12.74 7.95
C ASP A 156 7.45 12.36 7.60
N PHE A 157 7.79 11.08 7.68
CA PHE A 157 9.09 10.56 7.28
C PHE A 157 8.95 9.13 6.74
N ALA A 158 9.96 8.67 5.99
CA ALA A 158 10.00 7.31 5.47
C ALA A 158 10.64 6.35 6.48
N SER A 159 10.15 5.13 6.53
CA SER A 159 10.77 4.08 7.33
C SER A 159 10.51 2.69 6.72
N PHE A 160 11.35 1.73 7.05
CA PHE A 160 11.29 0.40 6.46
C PHE A 160 11.89 -0.67 7.37
N ASP A 161 11.60 -1.91 7.00
CA ASP A 161 12.14 -3.08 7.67
C ASP A 161 13.28 -3.67 6.83
N THR A 162 14.34 -4.07 7.51
CA THR A 162 15.48 -4.70 6.86
C THR A 162 16.16 -5.70 7.78
N TYR A 163 16.35 -6.89 7.27
CA TYR A 163 17.03 -7.99 7.95
C TYR A 163 18.28 -8.35 7.13
N ALA A 164 19.30 -7.52 7.29
CA ALA A 164 20.52 -7.65 6.50
C ALA A 164 21.41 -8.79 6.98
N THR A 165 22.01 -9.48 6.01
CA THR A 165 23.09 -10.46 6.23
C THR A 165 24.31 -10.01 5.41
N CYS A 166 25.47 -10.62 5.64
CA CYS A 166 26.68 -10.32 4.84
C CYS A 166 26.44 -10.58 3.34
N ASP A 167 25.66 -11.60 3.02
CA ASP A 167 25.41 -12.01 1.61
C ASP A 167 24.53 -11.04 0.86
N ASN A 168 23.67 -10.28 1.57
CA ASN A 168 22.76 -9.31 0.94
C ASN A 168 23.18 -7.84 1.16
N ALA A 169 24.44 -7.59 1.55
CA ALA A 169 24.94 -6.24 1.80
C ALA A 169 24.69 -5.24 0.64
N PRO A 170 24.85 -5.59 -0.65
CA PRO A 170 24.51 -4.66 -1.73
C PRO A 170 23.05 -4.25 -1.74
N ALA A 171 22.10 -5.17 -1.50
CA ALA A 171 20.69 -4.87 -1.42
C ALA A 171 20.37 -4.00 -0.20
N TYR A 172 21.01 -4.24 0.92
CA TYR A 172 20.91 -3.41 2.11
C TYR A 172 21.33 -1.96 1.84
N LEU A 173 22.50 -1.76 1.22
CA LEU A 173 22.99 -0.42 0.87
C LEU A 173 22.06 0.28 -0.10
N PHE A 174 21.60 -0.42 -1.15
CA PHE A 174 20.63 0.11 -2.10
C PHE A 174 19.32 0.55 -1.42
N ASN A 175 18.78 -0.28 -0.53
CA ASN A 175 17.57 0.07 0.19
C ASN A 175 17.77 1.33 1.04
N ASN A 176 18.87 1.45 1.77
CA ASN A 176 19.14 2.65 2.56
C ASN A 176 19.20 3.93 1.69
N ASP A 177 19.80 3.87 0.53
CA ASP A 177 19.85 4.99 -0.41
C ASP A 177 18.48 5.31 -0.99
N LEU A 178 17.70 4.29 -1.34
CA LEU A 178 16.33 4.46 -1.84
C LEU A 178 15.44 5.13 -0.79
N TRP A 179 15.42 4.60 0.43
CA TRP A 179 14.55 5.10 1.51
C TRP A 179 14.92 6.53 1.95
N ARG A 180 16.19 6.90 1.91
CA ARG A 180 16.65 8.27 2.13
C ARG A 180 16.04 9.26 1.13
N ASN A 181 15.66 8.81 -0.05
CA ASN A 181 15.15 9.66 -1.13
C ASN A 181 13.62 9.78 -1.19
N PHE A 182 12.83 8.95 -0.50
CA PHE A 182 11.36 9.09 -0.49
C PHE A 182 10.88 10.39 0.17
N LYS A 183 11.59 10.88 1.19
CA LYS A 183 11.29 12.16 1.85
C LYS A 183 12.56 13.01 1.91
N ARG A 184 12.92 13.60 0.78
CA ARG A 184 14.15 14.42 0.65
C ARG A 184 14.23 15.49 1.73
N GLY A 185 15.40 15.62 2.33
CA GLY A 185 15.65 16.57 3.42
C GLY A 185 15.18 16.12 4.80
N LYS A 186 14.56 14.94 4.91
CA LYS A 186 14.23 14.29 6.19
C LYS A 186 15.02 12.99 6.31
N GLY A 187 15.37 12.61 7.54
CA GLY A 187 15.90 11.29 7.81
C GLY A 187 14.89 10.18 7.54
N TYR A 188 15.37 8.95 7.49
CA TYR A 188 14.52 7.77 7.49
C TYR A 188 14.84 6.90 8.70
N TRP A 189 13.91 6.02 9.08
CA TRP A 189 14.11 5.10 10.19
C TRP A 189 14.11 3.66 9.69
N ILE A 190 14.89 2.81 10.36
CA ILE A 190 14.76 1.36 10.27
C ILE A 190 13.86 0.96 11.44
N MET A 191 12.67 0.41 11.12
CA MET A 191 11.66 0.08 12.12
C MET A 191 11.87 -1.33 12.66
N GLU A 192 12.26 -2.24 11.79
CA GLU A 192 12.55 -3.62 12.16
C GLU A 192 13.91 -4.03 11.60
N THR A 193 14.73 -4.62 12.44
CA THR A 193 16.02 -5.18 12.03
C THR A 193 16.45 -6.26 13.03
N SER A 194 17.41 -7.07 12.63
CA SER A 194 18.00 -8.07 13.51
C SER A 194 19.52 -7.93 13.50
N PRO A 195 20.15 -7.60 14.62
CA PRO A 195 21.61 -7.58 14.72
C PRO A 195 22.19 -9.01 14.92
N SER A 196 21.33 -10.00 15.10
CA SER A 196 21.70 -11.40 15.29
C SER A 196 20.59 -12.32 14.77
N TYR A 197 20.79 -13.62 14.81
CA TYR A 197 19.80 -14.60 14.38
C TYR A 197 18.41 -14.32 14.96
N ALA A 198 17.41 -14.21 14.10
CA ALA A 198 16.03 -13.95 14.44
C ALA A 198 15.13 -15.12 14.03
N GLY A 199 15.27 -16.25 14.69
CA GLY A 199 14.41 -17.41 14.50
C GLY A 199 14.32 -17.88 13.04
N SER A 200 13.12 -17.97 12.52
CA SER A 200 12.84 -18.44 11.15
C SER A 200 13.09 -17.39 10.06
N LEU A 201 13.47 -16.18 10.40
CA LEU A 201 13.56 -15.08 9.42
C LEU A 201 14.92 -15.02 8.74
N THR A 202 16.00 -15.30 9.46
CA THR A 202 17.35 -15.26 8.92
C THR A 202 18.26 -16.29 9.58
N SER A 203 19.21 -16.81 8.83
CA SER A 203 20.40 -17.50 9.34
C SER A 203 21.62 -16.61 9.10
N TRP A 204 22.58 -16.68 9.98
CA TRP A 204 23.89 -16.00 9.88
C TRP A 204 24.89 -16.91 9.24
#